data_957fd05a905e3ea01e7b71d405e78330
#
_entry.id   957fd05a905e3ea01e7b71d405e78330
#
_cell.length_a   1.000
_cell.length_b   1.000
_cell.length_c   1.000
_cell.angle_alpha   90.00
_cell.angle_beta   90.00
_cell.angle_gamma   90.00
#
_symmetry.space_group_name_H-M   'P 1'
#
loop_
_entity.id
_entity.type
_entity.pdbx_description
1 polymer ?
#
loop_
_entity_poly.entity_id
_entity_poly.type
_entity_poly.pdbx_seq_one_letter_code
_entity_poly.pdbx_strand_id
1 'polypeptide(L)'
;SAASDVYKRQREILDSRGNPTLEVDVWLESGVMGRASVPSGASTGEHEALELRDGDKNRYGGKGVQKAVENINKMIAPALVGMPVLNQRAIDYAMLKLDGTKTKSNLGANAILGVSLAVAKAAANYLDIPLYRYIGGTNTYVMPVPMMNIINGGSHSDAPIAFQEFMIRPVGASCFKEGLRMGAEVFHALKKVLKDRGLSTAVGDEGGFAPNLEGTEDALNSIIAAIKAAGYVPGQDVKIGMDCASSEFYINGVYDYTKFEGVKGVKRTADEQIAYLEKPIDEYPIDSIEDGMSENDWEGWKKLTERIGNRCQLVGDDLFVTNVDFLSKGIQKGCANSILIKVNQIGSLTETLDAIEMAHRHGYTTVTSHRSGETEDATIADIAVATNSGQIKTGSLSRSDRMAKYNQLLRIEEELGDLAVYGYKRIK
;
A
#
# COMPACT_ATOMS: atom_id res chain seq x y z
N SER A 1 7.00 3.89 36.22
CA SER A 1 5.84 3.37 35.49
C SER A 1 5.33 4.51 34.63
N ALA A 2 5.49 4.38 33.29
CA ALA A 2 4.83 5.27 32.36
C ALA A 2 3.34 4.90 32.34
N ALA A 3 2.60 5.28 33.36
CA ALA A 3 1.15 5.20 33.34
C ALA A 3 0.66 6.25 32.34
N SER A 4 -0.07 5.82 31.35
CA SER A 4 -0.64 6.70 30.35
C SER A 4 -2.06 7.05 30.74
N ASP A 5 -2.26 8.20 31.36
CA ASP A 5 -3.56 8.84 31.22
C ASP A 5 -3.65 9.33 29.79
N VAL A 6 -4.20 8.48 28.95
CA VAL A 6 -4.33 8.77 27.52
C VAL A 6 -5.48 9.77 27.36
N TYR A 7 -5.14 11.06 27.48
CA TYR A 7 -6.05 12.09 27.02
C TYR A 7 -6.05 12.10 25.51
N LYS A 8 -7.17 11.80 24.88
CA LYS A 8 -7.30 11.68 23.42
C LYS A 8 -8.10 12.85 22.88
N ARG A 9 -7.59 13.46 21.81
CA ARG A 9 -8.38 14.33 20.94
C ARG A 9 -8.42 13.70 19.58
N GLN A 10 -9.58 13.40 19.10
CA GLN A 10 -9.78 12.90 17.75
C GLN A 10 -10.69 13.84 16.99
N ARG A 11 -10.45 13.88 15.70
CA ARG A 11 -11.18 14.74 14.78
C ARG A 11 -11.39 14.08 13.44
N GLU A 12 -12.42 14.54 12.77
CA GLU A 12 -12.59 14.30 11.36
C GLU A 12 -11.70 15.28 10.58
N ILE A 13 -10.93 14.77 9.64
CA ILE A 13 -10.12 15.55 8.70
C ILE A 13 -10.49 15.14 7.28
N LEU A 14 -9.90 15.76 6.26
CA LEU A 14 -10.09 15.37 4.86
C LEU A 14 -8.86 14.65 4.33
N ASP A 15 -9.10 13.59 3.56
CA ASP A 15 -8.07 12.88 2.82
C ASP A 15 -7.69 13.61 1.51
N SER A 16 -6.74 13.05 0.77
CA SER A 16 -6.24 13.59 -0.50
C SER A 16 -7.29 13.69 -1.62
N ARG A 17 -8.44 13.05 -1.43
CA ARG A 17 -9.59 13.11 -2.34
C ARG A 17 -10.69 14.07 -1.86
N GLY A 18 -10.48 14.74 -0.72
CA GLY A 18 -11.48 15.59 -0.08
C GLY A 18 -12.61 14.81 0.61
N ASN A 19 -12.43 13.50 0.87
CA ASN A 19 -13.35 12.70 1.65
C ASN A 19 -12.96 12.74 3.13
N PRO A 20 -13.94 12.67 4.06
CA PRO A 20 -13.66 12.57 5.48
C PRO A 20 -12.84 11.33 5.82
N THR A 21 -11.88 11.51 6.69
CA THR A 21 -11.17 10.46 7.42
C THR A 21 -10.90 10.95 8.85
N LEU A 22 -10.26 10.15 9.68
CA LEU A 22 -10.02 10.53 11.06
C LEU A 22 -8.54 10.69 11.39
N GLU A 23 -8.30 11.55 12.36
CA GLU A 23 -7.00 11.79 12.97
C GLU A 23 -7.12 11.66 14.49
N VAL A 24 -6.15 10.99 15.08
CA VAL A 24 -6.11 10.70 16.52
C VAL A 24 -4.86 11.28 17.13
N ASP A 25 -5.02 12.03 18.23
CA ASP A 25 -3.97 12.46 19.14
C ASP A 25 -4.03 11.61 20.41
N VAL A 26 -2.90 11.04 20.79
CA VAL A 26 -2.70 10.34 22.06
C VAL A 26 -1.71 11.14 22.89
N TRP A 27 -2.15 11.60 24.05
CA TRP A 27 -1.32 12.34 25.02
C TRP A 27 -1.00 11.46 26.21
N LEU A 28 0.24 11.50 26.66
CA LEU A 28 0.71 10.82 27.86
C LEU A 28 0.72 11.78 29.04
N GLU A 29 0.70 11.26 30.26
CA GLU A 29 0.87 12.09 31.49
C GLU A 29 2.11 12.98 31.48
N SER A 30 3.17 12.50 30.80
CA SER A 30 4.41 13.27 30.63
C SER A 30 4.26 14.50 29.72
N GLY A 31 3.11 14.71 29.08
CA GLY A 31 2.90 15.75 28.08
C GLY A 31 3.38 15.37 26.66
N VAL A 32 3.94 14.18 26.48
CA VAL A 32 4.35 13.67 25.15
C VAL A 32 3.12 13.26 24.35
N MET A 33 3.13 13.50 23.06
CA MET A 33 2.00 13.26 22.16
C MET A 33 2.43 12.42 20.94
N GLY A 34 1.53 11.56 20.50
CA GLY A 34 1.59 10.89 19.20
C GLY A 34 0.34 11.20 18.38
N ARG A 35 0.51 11.48 17.10
CA ARG A 35 -0.58 11.78 16.15
C ARG A 35 -0.55 10.83 14.97
N ALA A 36 -1.70 10.28 14.60
CA ALA A 36 -1.84 9.47 13.41
C ALA A 36 -3.12 9.79 12.65
N SER A 37 -3.04 9.80 11.33
CA SER A 37 -4.18 9.94 10.43
C SER A 37 -4.38 8.64 9.65
N VAL A 38 -5.63 8.29 9.37
CA VAL A 38 -6.01 7.01 8.78
C VAL A 38 -6.23 7.14 7.28
N PRO A 39 -5.62 6.29 6.44
CA PRO A 39 -5.89 6.26 5.00
C PRO A 39 -7.23 5.58 4.69
N SER A 40 -7.74 5.80 3.47
CA SER A 40 -9.01 5.26 2.98
C SER A 40 -8.90 4.71 1.57
N GLY A 41 -9.43 3.52 1.30
CA GLY A 41 -9.43 2.91 -0.04
C GLY A 41 -10.50 3.47 -0.97
N ALA A 42 -10.25 3.39 -2.29
CA ALA A 42 -11.27 3.58 -3.33
C ALA A 42 -11.81 2.23 -3.81
N SER A 43 -10.92 1.35 -4.25
CA SER A 43 -11.19 -0.06 -4.47
C SER A 43 -10.86 -0.81 -3.19
N THR A 44 -11.73 -1.71 -2.76
CA THR A 44 -11.58 -2.46 -1.51
C THR A 44 -11.84 -3.94 -1.76
N GLY A 45 -10.93 -4.79 -1.26
CA GLY A 45 -11.13 -6.24 -1.25
C GLY A 45 -12.38 -6.63 -0.44
N GLU A 46 -13.06 -7.67 -0.85
CA GLU A 46 -14.32 -8.14 -0.24
C GLU A 46 -14.18 -8.45 1.27
N HIS A 47 -12.98 -8.81 1.70
CA HIS A 47 -12.69 -9.28 3.05
C HIS A 47 -11.92 -8.27 3.91
N GLU A 48 -11.78 -7.02 3.49
CA GLU A 48 -11.18 -5.99 4.32
C GLU A 48 -11.97 -5.73 5.60
N ALA A 49 -11.25 -5.34 6.65
CA ALA A 49 -11.90 -4.84 7.87
C ALA A 49 -12.73 -3.57 7.58
N LEU A 50 -13.82 -3.40 8.31
CA LEU A 50 -14.82 -2.37 8.02
C LEU A 50 -14.32 -0.96 8.36
N GLU A 51 -14.22 -0.12 7.36
CA GLU A 51 -14.13 1.33 7.55
C GLU A 51 -15.51 1.88 7.94
N LEU A 52 -15.67 2.33 9.18
CA LEU A 52 -16.95 2.81 9.68
C LEU A 52 -17.25 4.20 9.15
N ARG A 53 -18.33 4.31 8.38
CA ARG A 53 -18.89 5.55 7.83
C ARG A 53 -20.24 5.86 8.45
N ASP A 54 -20.61 7.15 8.53
CA ASP A 54 -21.82 7.60 9.18
C ASP A 54 -23.10 7.20 8.42
N GLY A 55 -23.02 7.16 7.09
CA GLY A 55 -24.15 6.84 6.22
C GLY A 55 -25.17 7.96 6.06
N ASP A 56 -25.00 9.10 6.72
CA ASP A 56 -25.88 10.27 6.58
C ASP A 56 -25.66 10.96 5.23
N LYS A 57 -26.59 10.78 4.31
CA LYS A 57 -26.52 11.34 2.96
C LYS A 57 -26.49 12.86 2.91
N ASN A 58 -26.98 13.54 3.95
CA ASN A 58 -26.97 15.01 4.04
C ASN A 58 -25.62 15.58 4.44
N ARG A 59 -24.69 14.71 4.85
CA ARG A 59 -23.36 15.12 5.28
C ARG A 59 -22.29 14.29 4.55
N TYR A 60 -21.43 14.96 3.75
CA TYR A 60 -20.41 14.32 2.89
C TYR A 60 -20.93 13.16 2.05
N GLY A 61 -22.21 13.18 1.63
CA GLY A 61 -22.82 12.11 0.85
C GLY A 61 -22.86 10.75 1.55
N GLY A 62 -22.79 10.73 2.89
CA GLY A 62 -22.77 9.52 3.71
C GLY A 62 -21.35 9.08 4.14
N LYS A 63 -20.31 9.77 3.69
CA LYS A 63 -18.91 9.37 3.94
C LYS A 63 -18.31 9.94 5.25
N GLY A 64 -19.07 10.66 6.07
CA GLY A 64 -18.62 11.16 7.37
C GLY A 64 -18.09 10.05 8.28
N VAL A 65 -17.25 10.41 9.26
CA VAL A 65 -16.63 9.47 10.21
C VAL A 65 -16.87 9.84 11.67
N GLN A 66 -17.92 10.61 11.93
CA GLN A 66 -18.25 11.05 13.31
C GLN A 66 -18.56 9.88 14.24
N LYS A 67 -19.22 8.82 13.76
CA LYS A 67 -19.44 7.59 14.55
C LYS A 67 -18.13 6.95 14.99
N ALA A 68 -17.15 6.87 14.10
CA ALA A 68 -15.83 6.33 14.45
C ALA A 68 -15.12 7.22 15.47
N VAL A 69 -15.17 8.54 15.31
CA VAL A 69 -14.65 9.52 16.28
C VAL A 69 -15.35 9.35 17.63
N GLU A 70 -16.65 9.20 17.65
CA GLU A 70 -17.41 9.00 18.88
C GLU A 70 -17.06 7.67 19.57
N ASN A 71 -16.89 6.58 18.82
CA ASN A 71 -16.44 5.29 19.34
C ASN A 71 -15.07 5.39 20.03
N ILE A 72 -14.15 6.17 19.45
CA ILE A 72 -12.85 6.40 20.10
C ILE A 72 -13.07 7.14 21.44
N ASN A 73 -13.84 8.21 21.44
CA ASN A 73 -14.05 9.04 22.63
C ASN A 73 -14.77 8.31 23.76
N LYS A 74 -15.85 7.58 23.42
CA LYS A 74 -16.77 7.02 24.42
C LYS A 74 -16.46 5.58 24.80
N MET A 75 -15.81 4.81 23.94
CA MET A 75 -15.57 3.39 24.16
C MET A 75 -14.08 3.04 24.24
N ILE A 76 -13.28 3.41 23.24
CA ILE A 76 -11.86 3.03 23.20
C ILE A 76 -11.05 3.80 24.26
N ALA A 77 -11.23 5.12 24.35
CA ALA A 77 -10.46 5.94 25.27
C ALA A 77 -10.61 5.48 26.73
N PRO A 78 -11.83 5.30 27.27
CA PRO A 78 -12.00 4.82 28.64
C PRO A 78 -11.42 3.43 28.89
N ALA A 79 -11.44 2.55 27.89
CA ALA A 79 -10.93 1.17 28.01
C ALA A 79 -9.40 1.10 28.06
N LEU A 80 -8.70 2.13 27.57
CA LEU A 80 -7.24 2.15 27.49
C LEU A 80 -6.56 3.01 28.56
N VAL A 81 -7.34 3.78 29.33
CA VAL A 81 -6.80 4.58 30.45
C VAL A 81 -6.03 3.67 31.42
N GLY A 82 -4.83 4.10 31.83
CA GLY A 82 -3.96 3.36 32.75
C GLY A 82 -3.16 2.22 32.11
N MET A 83 -3.35 1.92 30.83
CA MET A 83 -2.52 0.91 30.14
C MET A 83 -1.14 1.49 29.79
N PRO A 84 -0.03 0.71 29.99
CA PRO A 84 1.31 1.16 29.63
C PRO A 84 1.44 1.37 28.10
N VAL A 85 1.81 2.59 27.68
CA VAL A 85 1.94 2.96 26.27
C VAL A 85 2.94 2.09 25.49
N LEU A 86 3.94 1.54 26.17
CA LEU A 86 4.96 0.67 25.55
C LEU A 86 4.46 -0.75 25.26
N ASN A 87 3.26 -1.10 25.70
CA ASN A 87 2.70 -2.43 25.43
C ASN A 87 1.69 -2.39 24.29
N GLN A 88 2.20 -2.16 23.07
CA GLN A 88 1.40 -2.05 21.85
C GLN A 88 0.42 -3.21 21.65
N ARG A 89 0.91 -4.46 21.83
CA ARG A 89 0.07 -5.65 21.61
C ARG A 89 -1.09 -5.72 22.60
N ALA A 90 -0.85 -5.41 23.88
CA ALA A 90 -1.93 -5.40 24.88
C ALA A 90 -2.99 -4.34 24.57
N ILE A 91 -2.56 -3.16 24.12
CA ILE A 91 -3.45 -2.07 23.72
C ILE A 91 -4.29 -2.46 22.51
N ASP A 92 -3.66 -2.98 21.46
CA ASP A 92 -4.36 -3.41 20.27
C ASP A 92 -5.34 -4.55 20.57
N TYR A 93 -4.95 -5.57 21.33
CA TYR A 93 -5.85 -6.65 21.75
C TYR A 93 -7.00 -6.18 22.65
N ALA A 94 -6.79 -5.17 23.51
CA ALA A 94 -7.88 -4.58 24.28
C ALA A 94 -8.95 -3.95 23.36
N MET A 95 -8.53 -3.24 22.31
CA MET A 95 -9.45 -2.69 21.31
C MET A 95 -10.15 -3.78 20.49
N LEU A 96 -9.43 -4.82 20.04
CA LEU A 96 -10.00 -5.94 19.30
C LEU A 96 -11.04 -6.70 20.13
N LYS A 97 -10.75 -6.91 21.42
CA LYS A 97 -11.69 -7.54 22.35
C LYS A 97 -12.92 -6.65 22.60
N LEU A 98 -12.74 -5.34 22.68
CA LEU A 98 -13.82 -4.39 22.85
C LEU A 98 -14.75 -4.36 21.64
N ASP A 99 -14.21 -4.46 20.42
CA ASP A 99 -14.99 -4.59 19.19
C ASP A 99 -15.74 -5.92 19.14
N GLY A 100 -15.05 -7.02 19.41
CA GLY A 100 -15.62 -8.37 19.50
C GLY A 100 -16.00 -9.01 18.16
N THR A 101 -15.77 -8.34 17.02
CA THR A 101 -16.07 -8.88 15.67
C THR A 101 -14.77 -9.11 14.86
N LYS A 102 -14.81 -10.05 13.92
CA LYS A 102 -13.67 -10.32 13.03
C LYS A 102 -13.37 -9.16 12.08
N THR A 103 -14.40 -8.45 11.66
CA THR A 103 -14.32 -7.35 10.67
C THR A 103 -14.23 -5.97 11.30
N LYS A 104 -14.15 -5.89 12.65
CA LYS A 104 -14.14 -4.62 13.39
C LYS A 104 -15.36 -3.74 13.13
N SER A 105 -16.52 -4.38 12.94
CA SER A 105 -17.76 -3.72 12.51
C SER A 105 -18.45 -2.91 13.61
N ASN A 106 -18.11 -3.13 14.89
CA ASN A 106 -18.72 -2.40 15.99
C ASN A 106 -18.04 -1.05 16.24
N LEU A 107 -16.71 -1.01 16.27
CA LEU A 107 -15.95 0.22 16.51
C LEU A 107 -15.51 0.91 15.23
N GLY A 108 -15.25 0.13 14.18
CA GLY A 108 -14.63 0.55 12.94
C GLY A 108 -13.12 0.30 12.91
N ALA A 109 -12.63 -0.31 11.83
CA ALA A 109 -11.20 -0.51 11.62
C ALA A 109 -10.42 0.81 11.59
N ASN A 110 -11.02 1.87 11.03
CA ASN A 110 -10.45 3.21 11.03
C ASN A 110 -10.28 3.78 12.45
N ALA A 111 -11.25 3.58 13.34
CA ALA A 111 -11.14 4.01 14.74
C ALA A 111 -10.02 3.27 15.48
N ILE A 112 -9.97 1.95 15.34
CA ILE A 112 -8.95 1.11 15.99
C ILE A 112 -7.55 1.45 15.45
N LEU A 113 -7.40 1.57 14.13
CA LEU A 113 -6.11 1.88 13.50
C LEU A 113 -5.58 3.25 13.91
N GLY A 114 -6.43 4.27 13.92
CA GLY A 114 -6.02 5.62 14.33
C GLY A 114 -5.41 5.64 15.73
N VAL A 115 -6.04 4.95 16.66
CA VAL A 115 -5.53 4.82 18.05
C VAL A 115 -4.27 3.98 18.09
N SER A 116 -4.23 2.83 17.40
CA SER A 116 -3.08 1.93 17.37
C SER A 116 -1.81 2.63 16.90
N LEU A 117 -1.89 3.37 15.77
CA LEU A 117 -0.75 4.11 15.24
C LEU A 117 -0.35 5.33 16.09
N ALA A 118 -1.32 6.06 16.63
CA ALA A 118 -1.04 7.21 17.52
C ALA A 118 -0.36 6.77 18.80
N VAL A 119 -0.75 5.62 19.37
CA VAL A 119 -0.09 5.01 20.54
C VAL A 119 1.36 4.66 20.22
N ALA A 120 1.64 4.03 19.09
CA ALA A 120 3.01 3.70 18.69
C ALA A 120 3.89 4.95 18.54
N LYS A 121 3.35 6.02 17.96
CA LYS A 121 4.05 7.31 17.83
C LYS A 121 4.27 7.98 19.18
N ALA A 122 3.28 7.96 20.09
CA ALA A 122 3.45 8.48 21.44
C ALA A 122 4.54 7.71 22.19
N ALA A 123 4.58 6.40 22.07
CA ALA A 123 5.59 5.54 22.68
C ALA A 123 7.01 5.85 22.15
N ALA A 124 7.16 5.97 20.84
CA ALA A 124 8.43 6.33 20.20
C ALA A 124 8.92 7.71 20.68
N ASN A 125 8.03 8.70 20.68
CA ASN A 125 8.32 10.04 21.15
C ASN A 125 8.68 10.07 22.65
N TYR A 126 8.00 9.26 23.47
CA TYR A 126 8.31 9.13 24.90
C TYR A 126 9.71 8.57 25.16
N LEU A 127 10.15 7.63 24.33
CA LEU A 127 11.49 7.05 24.40
C LEU A 127 12.55 7.89 23.69
N ASP A 128 12.16 8.98 23.03
CA ASP A 128 13.02 9.83 22.21
C ASP A 128 13.81 9.03 21.14
N ILE A 129 13.10 8.11 20.47
CA ILE A 129 13.66 7.32 19.36
C ILE A 129 12.76 7.40 18.11
N PRO A 130 13.32 7.28 16.92
CA PRO A 130 12.55 7.26 15.68
C PRO A 130 11.52 6.13 15.65
N LEU A 131 10.36 6.37 15.03
CA LEU A 131 9.28 5.38 14.97
C LEU A 131 9.71 4.05 14.35
N TYR A 132 10.49 4.08 13.26
CA TYR A 132 10.98 2.85 12.64
C TYR A 132 11.84 2.00 13.58
N ARG A 133 12.64 2.64 14.46
CA ARG A 133 13.43 1.93 15.49
C ARG A 133 12.58 1.43 16.64
N TYR A 134 11.56 2.19 17.04
CA TYR A 134 10.62 1.75 18.06
C TYR A 134 9.88 0.47 17.64
N ILE A 135 9.39 0.45 16.39
CA ILE A 135 8.65 -0.71 15.86
C ILE A 135 9.59 -1.89 15.56
N GLY A 136 10.72 -1.64 14.93
CA GLY A 136 11.58 -2.70 14.38
C GLY A 136 12.79 -3.08 15.25
N GLY A 137 13.11 -2.30 16.27
CA GLY A 137 14.26 -2.53 17.15
C GLY A 137 15.59 -2.14 16.49
N THR A 138 16.66 -2.80 16.91
CA THR A 138 18.03 -2.44 16.49
C THR A 138 18.42 -2.94 15.11
N ASN A 139 17.68 -3.90 14.54
CA ASN A 139 18.01 -4.53 13.25
C ASN A 139 17.18 -3.96 12.08
N THR A 140 17.06 -2.63 12.03
CA THR A 140 16.31 -1.90 11.00
C THR A 140 17.28 -1.09 10.15
N TYR A 141 17.53 -1.52 8.91
CA TYR A 141 18.56 -0.92 8.05
C TYR A 141 18.25 -1.01 6.55
N VAL A 142 17.16 -1.69 6.16
CA VAL A 142 16.82 -1.86 4.75
C VAL A 142 15.91 -0.73 4.28
N MET A 143 16.43 0.09 3.37
CA MET A 143 15.66 1.10 2.66
C MET A 143 14.86 0.44 1.53
N PRO A 144 13.54 0.71 1.45
CA PRO A 144 12.69 0.05 0.46
C PRO A 144 12.95 0.56 -0.97
N VAL A 145 12.91 -0.35 -1.95
CA VAL A 145 12.78 0.02 -3.36
C VAL A 145 11.36 0.52 -3.59
N PRO A 146 11.17 1.76 -4.08
CA PRO A 146 9.84 2.26 -4.36
C PRO A 146 9.26 1.63 -5.63
N MET A 147 7.98 1.30 -5.57
CA MET A 147 7.13 0.92 -6.70
C MET A 147 6.22 2.11 -6.99
N MET A 148 6.57 2.88 -8.02
CA MET A 148 5.98 4.20 -8.28
C MET A 148 4.93 4.10 -9.38
N ASN A 149 3.65 4.25 -9.04
CA ASN A 149 2.56 4.25 -10.03
C ASN A 149 2.70 5.45 -10.96
N ILE A 150 3.06 5.22 -12.22
CA ILE A 150 3.38 6.27 -13.19
C ILE A 150 2.33 6.42 -14.30
N ILE A 151 1.58 5.36 -14.61
CA ILE A 151 0.44 5.34 -15.53
C ILE A 151 -0.73 4.59 -14.89
N ASN A 152 -1.91 5.18 -14.95
CA ASN A 152 -3.17 4.62 -14.48
C ASN A 152 -3.99 4.02 -15.62
N GLY A 153 -4.71 2.95 -15.30
CA GLY A 153 -5.75 2.33 -16.11
C GLY A 153 -6.90 1.85 -15.24
N GLY A 154 -7.66 0.87 -15.68
CA GLY A 154 -8.77 0.27 -14.95
C GLY A 154 -9.73 1.31 -14.35
N SER A 155 -10.10 1.12 -13.10
CA SER A 155 -10.97 2.06 -12.37
C SER A 155 -10.32 3.42 -12.06
N HIS A 156 -9.02 3.57 -12.29
CA HIS A 156 -8.26 4.81 -12.06
C HIS A 156 -8.11 5.70 -13.30
N SER A 157 -8.68 5.32 -14.44
CA SER A 157 -8.58 6.05 -15.70
C SER A 157 -9.77 5.78 -16.62
N ASP A 158 -10.07 6.71 -17.52
CA ASP A 158 -11.05 6.52 -18.59
C ASP A 158 -10.43 5.85 -19.84
N ALA A 159 -9.13 5.52 -19.82
CA ALA A 159 -8.46 4.86 -20.92
C ALA A 159 -8.94 3.41 -21.09
N PRO A 160 -8.94 2.86 -22.33
CA PRO A 160 -9.35 1.48 -22.59
C PRO A 160 -8.25 0.47 -22.19
N ILE A 161 -7.90 0.47 -20.92
CA ILE A 161 -6.89 -0.39 -20.31
C ILE A 161 -7.51 -1.06 -19.08
N ALA A 162 -7.48 -2.39 -19.03
CA ALA A 162 -8.07 -3.12 -17.91
C ALA A 162 -7.17 -3.09 -16.66
N PHE A 163 -5.85 -3.12 -16.80
CA PHE A 163 -4.93 -3.09 -15.67
C PHE A 163 -4.90 -1.72 -15.01
N GLN A 164 -4.93 -1.72 -13.67
CA GLN A 164 -5.17 -0.53 -12.87
C GLN A 164 -3.95 0.38 -12.77
N GLU A 165 -2.74 -0.21 -12.63
CA GLU A 165 -1.51 0.57 -12.41
C GLU A 165 -0.31 -0.03 -13.14
N PHE A 166 0.51 0.87 -13.67
CA PHE A 166 1.83 0.56 -14.20
C PHE A 166 2.86 1.33 -13.40
N MET A 167 3.77 0.60 -12.77
CA MET A 167 4.74 1.14 -11.83
C MET A 167 6.16 1.02 -12.38
N ILE A 168 7.01 1.99 -12.04
CA ILE A 168 8.46 1.87 -12.23
C ILE A 168 9.12 1.50 -10.90
N ARG A 169 10.18 0.70 -10.99
CA ARG A 169 10.97 0.20 -9.87
C ARG A 169 12.46 0.47 -10.14
N PRO A 170 13.09 1.47 -9.51
CA PRO A 170 14.48 1.85 -9.75
C PRO A 170 15.45 0.90 -9.01
N VAL A 171 15.48 -0.36 -9.42
CA VAL A 171 16.26 -1.44 -8.77
C VAL A 171 17.78 -1.30 -8.95
N GLY A 172 18.21 -0.57 -9.98
CA GLY A 172 19.64 -0.33 -10.27
C GLY A 172 20.30 0.72 -9.38
N ALA A 173 19.52 1.52 -8.63
CA ALA A 173 20.04 2.56 -7.77
C ALA A 173 20.97 2.02 -6.67
N SER A 174 21.93 2.82 -6.24
CA SER A 174 22.87 2.47 -5.18
C SER A 174 22.28 2.67 -3.77
N CYS A 175 21.33 3.62 -3.64
CA CYS A 175 20.68 3.99 -2.39
C CYS A 175 19.26 4.49 -2.67
N PHE A 176 18.48 4.71 -1.63
CA PHE A 176 17.09 5.19 -1.79
C PHE A 176 17.04 6.57 -2.45
N LYS A 177 17.88 7.50 -2.03
CA LYS A 177 17.95 8.85 -2.61
C LYS A 177 18.18 8.82 -4.12
N GLU A 178 19.07 7.96 -4.60
CA GLU A 178 19.30 7.77 -6.04
C GLU A 178 18.09 7.12 -6.73
N GLY A 179 17.46 6.12 -6.09
CA GLY A 179 16.25 5.51 -6.61
C GLY A 179 15.11 6.51 -6.75
N LEU A 180 14.93 7.40 -5.78
CA LEU A 180 13.93 8.46 -5.82
C LEU A 180 14.23 9.47 -6.95
N ARG A 181 15.50 9.87 -7.13
CA ARG A 181 15.95 10.73 -8.22
C ARG A 181 15.66 10.10 -9.59
N MET A 182 16.05 8.83 -9.78
CA MET A 182 15.77 8.10 -11.02
C MET A 182 14.27 8.06 -11.32
N GLY A 183 13.44 7.78 -10.31
CA GLY A 183 11.98 7.81 -10.45
C GLY A 183 11.45 9.17 -10.89
N ALA A 184 11.91 10.26 -10.28
CA ALA A 184 11.52 11.62 -10.61
C ALA A 184 11.91 12.00 -12.05
N GLU A 185 13.11 11.63 -12.47
CA GLU A 185 13.60 11.89 -13.83
C GLU A 185 12.79 11.11 -14.88
N VAL A 186 12.46 9.84 -14.61
CA VAL A 186 11.59 9.04 -15.49
C VAL A 186 10.17 9.61 -15.54
N PHE A 187 9.62 10.05 -14.39
CA PHE A 187 8.32 10.70 -14.33
C PHE A 187 8.26 11.94 -15.21
N HIS A 188 9.25 12.82 -15.14
CA HIS A 188 9.31 14.01 -15.99
C HIS A 188 9.57 13.69 -17.47
N ALA A 189 10.37 12.66 -17.75
CA ALA A 189 10.55 12.16 -19.12
C ALA A 189 9.25 11.63 -19.70
N LEU A 190 8.47 10.86 -18.91
CA LEU A 190 7.16 10.37 -19.33
C LEU A 190 6.18 11.51 -19.60
N LYS A 191 6.17 12.54 -18.76
CA LYS A 191 5.37 13.75 -19.00
C LYS A 191 5.65 14.34 -20.37
N LYS A 192 6.93 14.41 -20.75
CA LYS A 192 7.34 14.91 -22.07
C LYS A 192 6.90 13.96 -23.18
N VAL A 193 7.11 12.65 -23.05
CA VAL A 193 6.69 11.64 -24.03
C VAL A 193 5.19 11.74 -24.31
N LEU A 194 4.37 11.85 -23.27
CA LEU A 194 2.91 11.98 -23.41
C LEU A 194 2.51 13.30 -24.05
N LYS A 195 3.14 14.41 -23.66
CA LYS A 195 2.88 15.73 -24.20
C LYS A 195 3.24 15.81 -25.69
N ASP A 196 4.36 15.24 -26.09
CA ASP A 196 4.80 15.23 -27.50
C ASP A 196 3.84 14.40 -28.40
N ARG A 197 3.08 13.48 -27.81
CA ARG A 197 2.00 12.72 -28.47
C ARG A 197 0.64 13.41 -28.40
N GLY A 198 0.54 14.59 -27.80
CA GLY A 198 -0.72 15.31 -27.61
C GLY A 198 -1.66 14.68 -26.57
N LEU A 199 -1.12 13.83 -25.68
CA LEU A 199 -1.88 13.16 -24.65
C LEU A 199 -1.93 13.98 -23.36
N SER A 200 -2.96 13.72 -22.52
CA SER A 200 -3.11 14.37 -21.22
C SER A 200 -1.96 14.02 -20.28
N THR A 201 -1.49 15.03 -19.55
CA THR A 201 -0.55 14.88 -18.44
C THR A 201 -1.20 15.23 -17.09
N ALA A 202 -2.53 15.19 -17.03
CA ALA A 202 -3.26 15.23 -15.76
C ALA A 202 -2.96 13.95 -14.95
N VAL A 203 -2.95 14.10 -13.62
CA VAL A 203 -2.64 13.02 -12.71
C VAL A 203 -3.89 12.55 -11.99
N GLY A 204 -3.94 11.25 -11.69
CA GLY A 204 -4.97 10.63 -10.89
C GLY A 204 -4.73 10.79 -9.37
N ASP A 205 -5.52 10.08 -8.59
CA ASP A 205 -5.52 10.16 -7.12
C ASP A 205 -4.16 9.82 -6.49
N GLU A 206 -3.38 8.97 -7.13
CA GLU A 206 -2.07 8.51 -6.65
C GLU A 206 -0.89 9.25 -7.28
N GLY A 207 -1.16 10.29 -8.06
CA GLY A 207 -0.14 11.16 -8.66
C GLY A 207 0.46 10.66 -9.98
N GLY A 208 0.09 9.48 -10.46
CA GLY A 208 0.46 8.97 -11.79
C GLY A 208 -0.39 9.58 -12.89
N PHE A 209 0.11 9.60 -14.13
CA PHE A 209 -0.63 10.11 -15.28
C PHE A 209 -1.80 9.21 -15.64
N ALA A 210 -2.87 9.81 -16.17
CA ALA A 210 -4.05 9.12 -16.68
C ALA A 210 -4.32 9.49 -18.15
N PRO A 211 -3.38 9.21 -19.07
CA PRO A 211 -3.55 9.51 -20.49
C PRO A 211 -4.48 8.52 -21.15
N ASN A 212 -5.18 8.94 -22.20
CA ASN A 212 -6.01 8.07 -23.01
C ASN A 212 -5.13 7.26 -24.00
N LEU A 213 -4.43 6.26 -23.49
CA LEU A 213 -3.60 5.33 -24.26
C LEU A 213 -4.46 4.26 -24.91
N GLU A 214 -3.92 3.60 -25.95
CA GLU A 214 -4.66 2.64 -26.76
C GLU A 214 -4.84 1.26 -26.10
N GLY A 215 -4.04 0.94 -25.08
CA GLY A 215 -4.08 -0.34 -24.37
C GLY A 215 -2.85 -0.58 -23.52
N THR A 216 -2.76 -1.77 -22.93
CA THR A 216 -1.66 -2.20 -22.04
C THR A 216 -0.28 -2.09 -22.71
N GLU A 217 -0.17 -2.52 -23.96
CA GLU A 217 1.10 -2.48 -24.71
C GLU A 217 1.56 -1.04 -24.95
N ASP A 218 0.65 -0.12 -25.27
CA ASP A 218 0.96 1.30 -25.44
C ASP A 218 1.44 1.94 -24.12
N ALA A 219 0.85 1.54 -22.99
CA ALA A 219 1.32 1.98 -21.66
C ALA A 219 2.74 1.50 -21.39
N LEU A 220 3.03 0.22 -21.61
CA LEU A 220 4.36 -0.35 -21.40
C LEU A 220 5.41 0.29 -22.33
N ASN A 221 5.09 0.47 -23.60
CA ASN A 221 5.99 1.12 -24.56
C ASN A 221 6.26 2.59 -24.21
N SER A 222 5.27 3.31 -23.70
CA SER A 222 5.43 4.69 -23.21
C SER A 222 6.39 4.77 -22.03
N ILE A 223 6.30 3.83 -21.09
CA ILE A 223 7.21 3.74 -19.95
C ILE A 223 8.64 3.40 -20.40
N ILE A 224 8.81 2.43 -21.29
CA ILE A 224 10.13 2.10 -21.86
C ILE A 224 10.78 3.31 -22.53
N ALA A 225 9.98 4.05 -23.34
CA ALA A 225 10.46 5.29 -23.98
C ALA A 225 10.89 6.33 -22.94
N ALA A 226 10.13 6.49 -21.85
CA ALA A 226 10.46 7.44 -20.77
C ALA A 226 11.73 7.04 -20.01
N ILE A 227 11.92 5.75 -19.69
CA ILE A 227 13.14 5.24 -19.04
C ILE A 227 14.37 5.56 -19.89
N LYS A 228 14.31 5.27 -21.20
CA LYS A 228 15.39 5.55 -22.15
C LYS A 228 15.65 7.05 -22.29
N ALA A 229 14.59 7.86 -22.39
CA ALA A 229 14.69 9.31 -22.51
C ALA A 229 15.30 9.96 -21.25
N ALA A 230 15.11 9.36 -20.08
CA ALA A 230 15.75 9.78 -18.84
C ALA A 230 17.23 9.33 -18.74
N GLY A 231 17.73 8.56 -19.70
CA GLY A 231 19.11 8.09 -19.73
C GLY A 231 19.37 6.78 -18.97
N TYR A 232 18.33 6.04 -18.63
CA TYR A 232 18.41 4.77 -17.91
C TYR A 232 18.20 3.56 -18.82
N VAL A 233 18.69 2.40 -18.39
CA VAL A 233 18.60 1.13 -19.12
C VAL A 233 17.41 0.34 -18.56
N PRO A 234 16.34 0.11 -19.37
CA PRO A 234 15.24 -0.75 -18.95
C PRO A 234 15.70 -2.16 -18.57
N GLY A 235 15.23 -2.66 -17.43
CA GLY A 235 15.57 -3.98 -16.93
C GLY A 235 16.85 -4.04 -16.08
N GLN A 236 17.79 -3.11 -16.28
CA GLN A 236 19.00 -2.99 -15.48
C GLN A 236 18.85 -1.93 -14.39
N ASP A 237 18.52 -0.70 -14.78
CA ASP A 237 18.37 0.43 -13.86
C ASP A 237 16.96 0.52 -13.31
N VAL A 238 15.97 0.40 -14.20
CA VAL A 238 14.55 0.51 -13.89
C VAL A 238 13.80 -0.68 -14.45
N LYS A 239 13.04 -1.34 -13.61
CA LYS A 239 12.09 -2.39 -13.95
C LYS A 239 10.65 -1.90 -13.86
N ILE A 240 9.72 -2.71 -14.31
CA ILE A 240 8.28 -2.40 -14.33
C ILE A 240 7.56 -3.36 -13.38
N GLY A 241 6.62 -2.81 -12.60
CA GLY A 241 5.60 -3.55 -11.90
C GLY A 241 4.22 -3.24 -12.45
N MET A 242 3.31 -4.17 -12.35
CA MET A 242 1.89 -3.97 -12.71
C MET A 242 1.00 -4.32 -11.54
N ASP A 243 -0.10 -3.58 -11.39
CA ASP A 243 -1.25 -3.97 -10.60
C ASP A 243 -2.42 -4.20 -11.56
N CYS A 244 -2.82 -5.45 -11.68
CA CYS A 244 -3.90 -5.83 -12.58
C CYS A 244 -5.29 -5.60 -12.01
N ALA A 245 -5.43 -5.60 -10.68
CA ALA A 245 -6.71 -5.52 -9.96
C ALA A 245 -7.78 -6.44 -10.58
N SER A 246 -7.42 -7.70 -10.83
CA SER A 246 -8.18 -8.61 -11.71
C SER A 246 -9.55 -8.97 -11.16
N SER A 247 -9.80 -8.81 -9.85
CA SER A 247 -11.14 -8.96 -9.26
C SER A 247 -12.15 -8.00 -9.88
N GLU A 248 -11.73 -6.81 -10.33
CA GLU A 248 -12.59 -5.80 -10.93
C GLU A 248 -13.26 -6.24 -12.24
N PHE A 249 -12.63 -7.14 -12.99
CA PHE A 249 -13.16 -7.65 -14.26
C PHE A 249 -13.35 -9.19 -14.27
N TYR A 250 -13.32 -9.83 -13.12
CA TYR A 250 -13.63 -11.25 -12.97
C TYR A 250 -15.14 -11.43 -12.78
N ILE A 251 -15.84 -11.89 -13.81
CA ILE A 251 -17.30 -11.97 -13.86
C ILE A 251 -17.70 -13.39 -14.26
N ASN A 252 -18.47 -14.06 -13.38
CA ASN A 252 -18.97 -15.43 -13.63
C ASN A 252 -17.89 -16.45 -14.03
N GLY A 253 -16.72 -16.39 -13.39
CA GLY A 253 -15.62 -17.33 -13.66
C GLY A 253 -14.76 -16.99 -14.88
N VAL A 254 -14.94 -15.80 -15.45
CA VAL A 254 -14.25 -15.35 -16.67
C VAL A 254 -13.63 -13.97 -16.42
N TYR A 255 -12.43 -13.74 -16.89
CA TYR A 255 -11.77 -12.43 -16.91
C TYR A 255 -12.28 -11.64 -18.12
N ASP A 256 -13.24 -10.76 -17.88
CA ASP A 256 -13.96 -10.01 -18.91
C ASP A 256 -13.36 -8.61 -19.14
N TYR A 257 -12.43 -8.51 -20.04
CA TYR A 257 -11.75 -7.26 -20.37
C TYR A 257 -12.66 -6.23 -21.05
N THR A 258 -13.83 -6.66 -21.56
CA THR A 258 -14.79 -5.73 -22.20
C THR A 258 -15.30 -4.66 -21.23
N LYS A 259 -15.22 -4.90 -19.91
CA LYS A 259 -15.59 -3.93 -18.88
C LYS A 259 -14.82 -2.61 -19.03
N PHE A 260 -13.53 -2.68 -19.35
CA PHE A 260 -12.65 -1.51 -19.46
C PHE A 260 -12.22 -1.23 -20.91
N GLU A 261 -12.06 -2.26 -21.73
CA GLU A 261 -11.55 -2.13 -23.10
C GLU A 261 -12.67 -2.05 -24.15
N GLY A 262 -13.93 -2.11 -23.71
CA GLY A 262 -15.09 -2.01 -24.58
C GLY A 262 -15.12 -3.13 -25.62
N VAL A 263 -15.49 -2.81 -26.85
CA VAL A 263 -15.65 -3.79 -27.95
C VAL A 263 -14.34 -4.48 -28.35
N LYS A 264 -13.19 -3.94 -27.99
CA LYS A 264 -11.87 -4.56 -28.25
C LYS A 264 -11.48 -5.58 -27.17
N GLY A 265 -12.14 -5.53 -26.01
CA GLY A 265 -11.84 -6.41 -24.88
C GLY A 265 -12.16 -7.86 -25.21
N VAL A 266 -11.33 -8.75 -24.68
CA VAL A 266 -11.46 -10.21 -24.85
C VAL A 266 -11.87 -10.83 -23.51
N LYS A 267 -12.71 -11.85 -23.54
CA LYS A 267 -13.02 -12.68 -22.37
C LYS A 267 -12.04 -13.83 -22.31
N ARG A 268 -11.41 -14.01 -21.14
CA ARG A 268 -10.38 -15.03 -20.92
C ARG A 268 -10.78 -15.98 -19.79
N THR A 269 -10.57 -17.26 -20.01
CA THR A 269 -10.54 -18.25 -18.94
C THR A 269 -9.32 -18.02 -18.04
N ALA A 270 -9.25 -18.71 -16.90
CA ALA A 270 -8.08 -18.60 -16.01
C ALA A 270 -6.77 -18.98 -16.72
N ASP A 271 -6.76 -20.04 -17.53
CA ASP A 271 -5.57 -20.46 -18.27
C ASP A 271 -5.15 -19.45 -19.37
N GLU A 272 -6.12 -18.85 -20.05
CA GLU A 272 -5.88 -17.77 -21.02
C GLU A 272 -5.40 -16.48 -20.34
N GLN A 273 -5.90 -16.17 -19.14
CA GLN A 273 -5.43 -15.05 -18.32
C GLN A 273 -3.96 -15.23 -17.92
N ILE A 274 -3.59 -16.43 -17.50
CA ILE A 274 -2.21 -16.77 -17.12
C ILE A 274 -1.28 -16.61 -18.34
N ALA A 275 -1.67 -17.10 -19.51
CA ALA A 275 -0.90 -16.95 -20.75
C ALA A 275 -0.78 -15.47 -21.15
N TYR A 276 -1.83 -14.68 -20.97
CA TYR A 276 -1.83 -13.25 -21.25
C TYR A 276 -0.90 -12.47 -20.29
N LEU A 277 -0.78 -12.87 -19.04
CA LEU A 277 0.14 -12.27 -18.06
C LEU A 277 1.59 -12.71 -18.28
N GLU A 278 1.84 -13.91 -18.80
CA GLU A 278 3.18 -14.39 -19.08
C GLU A 278 3.84 -13.65 -20.26
N LYS A 279 3.07 -13.33 -21.31
CA LYS A 279 3.59 -12.66 -22.50
C LYS A 279 4.35 -11.35 -22.20
N PRO A 280 3.80 -10.37 -21.47
CA PRO A 280 4.53 -9.14 -21.18
C PRO A 280 5.77 -9.33 -20.31
N ILE A 281 5.85 -10.40 -19.51
CA ILE A 281 7.08 -10.73 -18.75
C ILE A 281 8.22 -11.11 -19.70
N ASP A 282 7.91 -11.79 -20.80
CA ASP A 282 8.90 -12.19 -21.80
C ASP A 282 9.36 -11.01 -22.67
N GLU A 283 8.50 -10.01 -22.90
CA GLU A 283 8.72 -8.90 -23.81
C GLU A 283 9.24 -7.62 -23.13
N TYR A 284 8.91 -7.42 -21.86
CA TYR A 284 9.24 -6.22 -21.09
C TYR A 284 9.96 -6.57 -19.78
N PRO A 285 10.71 -5.66 -19.18
CA PRO A 285 11.41 -5.89 -17.92
C PRO A 285 10.46 -5.85 -16.71
N ILE A 286 9.41 -6.65 -16.74
CA ILE A 286 8.42 -6.78 -15.67
C ILE A 286 8.92 -7.83 -14.67
N ASP A 287 9.03 -7.43 -13.39
CA ASP A 287 9.47 -8.32 -12.32
C ASP A 287 8.47 -8.42 -11.14
N SER A 288 7.32 -7.74 -11.24
CA SER A 288 6.28 -7.78 -10.22
C SER A 288 4.89 -7.61 -10.83
N ILE A 289 3.96 -8.50 -10.48
CA ILE A 289 2.55 -8.43 -10.83
C ILE A 289 1.73 -8.55 -9.55
N GLU A 290 0.89 -7.54 -9.28
CA GLU A 290 -0.07 -7.51 -8.20
C GLU A 290 -1.44 -7.91 -8.74
N ASP A 291 -2.15 -8.74 -7.97
CA ASP A 291 -3.51 -9.21 -8.26
C ASP A 291 -3.75 -9.63 -9.72
N GLY A 292 -2.83 -10.45 -10.24
CA GLY A 292 -2.93 -10.99 -11.60
C GLY A 292 -4.13 -11.92 -11.82
N MET A 293 -4.67 -12.48 -10.73
CA MET A 293 -5.91 -13.26 -10.68
C MET A 293 -6.88 -12.65 -9.66
N SER A 294 -8.16 -13.00 -9.76
CA SER A 294 -9.19 -12.58 -8.80
C SER A 294 -8.96 -13.14 -7.40
N GLU A 295 -9.33 -12.38 -6.38
CA GLU A 295 -9.33 -12.82 -4.97
C GLU A 295 -10.16 -14.07 -4.71
N ASN A 296 -11.11 -14.38 -5.59
CA ASN A 296 -11.96 -15.57 -5.53
C ASN A 296 -11.45 -16.75 -6.36
N ASP A 297 -10.41 -16.57 -7.19
CA ASP A 297 -9.86 -17.62 -8.07
C ASP A 297 -8.58 -18.24 -7.51
N TRP A 298 -8.69 -18.95 -6.40
CA TRP A 298 -7.55 -19.59 -5.72
C TRP A 298 -6.84 -20.64 -6.58
N GLU A 299 -7.56 -21.36 -7.42
CA GLU A 299 -6.97 -22.34 -8.33
C GLU A 299 -6.21 -21.65 -9.46
N GLY A 300 -6.74 -20.55 -9.97
CA GLY A 300 -6.03 -19.69 -10.93
C GLY A 300 -4.76 -19.10 -10.33
N TRP A 301 -4.80 -18.62 -9.09
CA TRP A 301 -3.62 -18.13 -8.38
C TRP A 301 -2.53 -19.19 -8.21
N LYS A 302 -2.91 -20.42 -7.86
CA LYS A 302 -1.97 -21.54 -7.76
C LYS A 302 -1.30 -21.81 -9.10
N LYS A 303 -2.08 -21.96 -10.17
CA LYS A 303 -1.55 -22.17 -11.53
C LYS A 303 -0.65 -21.03 -11.99
N LEU A 304 -1.03 -19.77 -11.74
CA LEU A 304 -0.21 -18.59 -12.06
C LEU A 304 1.14 -18.68 -11.34
N THR A 305 1.13 -19.02 -10.05
CA THR A 305 2.34 -19.13 -9.23
C THR A 305 3.26 -20.23 -9.73
N GLU A 306 2.71 -21.40 -10.06
CA GLU A 306 3.46 -22.51 -10.65
C GLU A 306 4.09 -22.14 -12.00
N ARG A 307 3.38 -21.33 -12.81
CA ARG A 307 3.80 -20.95 -14.16
C ARG A 307 4.92 -19.91 -14.18
N ILE A 308 4.78 -18.82 -13.42
CA ILE A 308 5.66 -17.64 -13.52
C ILE A 308 6.27 -17.19 -12.18
N GLY A 309 5.91 -17.80 -11.06
CA GLY A 309 6.35 -17.36 -9.73
C GLY A 309 7.87 -17.45 -9.48
N ASN A 310 8.58 -18.23 -10.27
CA ASN A 310 10.05 -18.31 -10.22
C ASN A 310 10.75 -17.18 -11.00
N ARG A 311 10.01 -16.44 -11.81
CA ARG A 311 10.52 -15.35 -12.67
C ARG A 311 9.99 -13.97 -12.28
N CYS A 312 8.87 -13.95 -11.57
CA CYS A 312 8.15 -12.73 -11.27
C CYS A 312 7.62 -12.74 -9.84
N GLN A 313 7.72 -11.61 -9.14
CA GLN A 313 7.05 -11.40 -7.87
C GLN A 313 5.54 -11.34 -8.11
N LEU A 314 4.79 -12.20 -7.43
CA LEU A 314 3.33 -12.26 -7.49
C LEU A 314 2.76 -11.78 -6.17
N VAL A 315 2.21 -10.57 -6.18
CA VAL A 315 1.75 -9.88 -4.98
C VAL A 315 0.24 -10.10 -4.82
N GLY A 316 -0.17 -10.64 -3.69
CA GLY A 316 -1.59 -10.68 -3.30
C GLY A 316 -1.96 -9.44 -2.50
N ASP A 317 -2.84 -8.59 -3.06
CA ASP A 317 -3.51 -7.48 -2.38
C ASP A 317 -4.90 -7.91 -1.90
N ASP A 318 -5.89 -7.91 -2.77
CA ASP A 318 -7.25 -8.35 -2.44
C ASP A 318 -7.30 -9.83 -2.02
N LEU A 319 -6.39 -10.65 -2.54
CA LEU A 319 -6.26 -12.05 -2.16
C LEU A 319 -6.01 -12.25 -0.66
N PHE A 320 -5.21 -11.38 -0.04
CA PHE A 320 -4.76 -11.55 1.34
C PHE A 320 -5.28 -10.50 2.31
N VAL A 321 -5.63 -9.31 1.84
CA VAL A 321 -6.15 -8.17 2.62
C VAL A 321 -5.41 -7.92 3.93
N THR A 322 -4.07 -8.12 3.92
CA THR A 322 -3.20 -7.99 5.11
C THR A 322 -3.62 -8.91 6.29
N ASN A 323 -4.32 -10.00 5.99
CA ASN A 323 -4.91 -10.90 6.98
C ASN A 323 -4.17 -12.23 7.04
N VAL A 324 -3.73 -12.63 8.25
CA VAL A 324 -2.97 -13.87 8.48
C VAL A 324 -3.73 -15.14 8.10
N ASP A 325 -5.07 -15.15 8.22
CA ASP A 325 -5.88 -16.33 7.86
C ASP A 325 -5.85 -16.55 6.35
N PHE A 326 -6.02 -15.49 5.56
CA PHE A 326 -5.94 -15.55 4.09
C PHE A 326 -4.50 -15.83 3.62
N LEU A 327 -3.52 -15.19 4.24
CA LEU A 327 -2.11 -15.43 3.93
C LEU A 327 -1.73 -16.90 4.21
N SER A 328 -2.13 -17.44 5.36
CA SER A 328 -1.92 -18.85 5.71
C SER A 328 -2.54 -19.81 4.69
N LYS A 329 -3.78 -19.51 4.24
CA LYS A 329 -4.45 -20.27 3.17
C LYS A 329 -3.66 -20.23 1.87
N GLY A 330 -3.15 -19.06 1.48
CA GLY A 330 -2.33 -18.90 0.27
C GLY A 330 -1.02 -19.68 0.34
N ILE A 331 -0.33 -19.60 1.47
CA ILE A 331 0.90 -20.37 1.73
C ILE A 331 0.64 -21.87 1.59
N GLN A 332 -0.41 -22.38 2.23
CA GLN A 332 -0.78 -23.81 2.16
C GLN A 332 -1.14 -24.27 0.75
N LYS A 333 -1.76 -23.41 -0.04
CA LYS A 333 -2.16 -23.70 -1.43
C LYS A 333 -1.07 -23.43 -2.46
N GLY A 334 0.04 -22.79 -2.09
CA GLY A 334 1.09 -22.38 -3.02
C GLY A 334 0.67 -21.23 -3.94
N CYS A 335 -0.10 -20.28 -3.42
CA CYS A 335 -0.60 -19.12 -4.15
C CYS A 335 0.22 -17.88 -3.82
N ALA A 336 0.65 -17.13 -4.86
CA ALA A 336 1.49 -15.94 -4.76
C ALA A 336 2.89 -16.23 -4.13
N ASN A 337 3.73 -15.20 -4.03
CA ASN A 337 5.02 -15.24 -3.34
C ASN A 337 5.35 -13.93 -2.63
N SER A 338 4.38 -13.01 -2.62
CA SER A 338 4.46 -11.72 -1.95
C SER A 338 3.08 -11.29 -1.45
N ILE A 339 3.04 -10.43 -0.46
CA ILE A 339 1.82 -9.82 0.07
C ILE A 339 1.93 -8.31 0.07
N LEU A 340 0.87 -7.62 -0.35
CA LEU A 340 0.72 -6.20 -0.15
C LEU A 340 0.24 -5.93 1.28
N ILE A 341 0.86 -4.97 1.95
CA ILE A 341 0.58 -4.63 3.34
C ILE A 341 -0.08 -3.26 3.39
N LYS A 342 -1.37 -3.25 3.69
CA LYS A 342 -2.17 -2.03 3.89
C LYS A 342 -2.70 -2.01 5.31
N VAL A 343 -2.21 -1.11 6.13
CA VAL A 343 -2.52 -1.06 7.57
C VAL A 343 -4.02 -0.99 7.88
N ASN A 344 -4.80 -0.32 7.02
CA ASN A 344 -6.25 -0.16 7.23
C ASN A 344 -7.09 -1.35 6.73
N GLN A 345 -6.54 -2.25 5.92
CA GLN A 345 -7.24 -3.48 5.54
C GLN A 345 -7.46 -4.41 6.71
N ILE A 346 -6.56 -4.37 7.68
CA ILE A 346 -6.65 -5.17 8.92
C ILE A 346 -6.99 -4.33 10.14
N GLY A 347 -6.47 -3.09 10.26
CA GLY A 347 -6.92 -2.09 11.20
C GLY A 347 -6.19 -2.03 12.54
N SER A 348 -5.02 -2.67 12.70
CA SER A 348 -4.12 -2.47 13.83
C SER A 348 -2.66 -2.68 13.43
N LEU A 349 -1.75 -2.02 14.14
CA LEU A 349 -0.31 -2.22 13.95
C LEU A 349 0.10 -3.66 14.30
N THR A 350 -0.41 -4.21 15.39
CA THR A 350 -0.10 -5.58 15.82
C THR A 350 -0.44 -6.60 14.74
N GLU A 351 -1.66 -6.58 14.20
CA GLU A 351 -2.06 -7.54 13.16
C GLU A 351 -1.29 -7.29 11.84
N THR A 352 -0.97 -6.05 11.52
CA THR A 352 -0.11 -5.70 10.37
C THR A 352 1.27 -6.34 10.51
N LEU A 353 1.90 -6.22 11.69
CA LEU A 353 3.21 -6.84 11.96
C LEU A 353 3.13 -8.37 11.97
N ASP A 354 2.04 -8.95 12.47
CA ASP A 354 1.82 -10.40 12.44
C ASP A 354 1.75 -10.94 10.99
N ALA A 355 1.09 -10.20 10.08
CA ALA A 355 1.03 -10.57 8.66
C ALA A 355 2.42 -10.48 7.99
N ILE A 356 3.18 -9.42 8.27
CA ILE A 356 4.55 -9.25 7.75
C ILE A 356 5.46 -10.38 8.25
N GLU A 357 5.42 -10.67 9.54
CA GLU A 357 6.22 -11.73 10.16
C GLU A 357 5.89 -13.11 9.56
N MET A 358 4.60 -13.42 9.41
CA MET A 358 4.17 -14.67 8.77
C MET A 358 4.69 -14.78 7.34
N ALA A 359 4.59 -13.71 6.55
CA ALA A 359 5.10 -13.68 5.18
C ALA A 359 6.60 -13.98 5.13
N HIS A 360 7.40 -13.26 5.90
CA HIS A 360 8.85 -13.42 5.93
C HIS A 360 9.28 -14.83 6.38
N ARG A 361 8.63 -15.40 7.39
CA ARG A 361 8.91 -16.77 7.86
C ARG A 361 8.64 -17.85 6.82
N HIS A 362 7.75 -17.59 5.88
CA HIS A 362 7.40 -18.52 4.81
C HIS A 362 8.03 -18.18 3.46
N GLY A 363 9.01 -17.27 3.44
CA GLY A 363 9.75 -16.89 2.23
C GLY A 363 8.98 -15.98 1.28
N TYR A 364 7.84 -15.42 1.69
CA TYR A 364 7.13 -14.38 0.94
C TYR A 364 7.82 -13.03 1.15
N THR A 365 7.87 -12.24 0.09
CA THR A 365 8.23 -10.82 0.20
C THR A 365 7.02 -10.01 0.67
N THR A 366 7.28 -8.79 1.13
CA THR A 366 6.24 -7.85 1.51
C THR A 366 6.42 -6.53 0.77
N VAL A 367 5.31 -5.89 0.43
CA VAL A 367 5.28 -4.55 -0.15
C VAL A 367 4.41 -3.69 0.76
N THR A 368 5.02 -2.76 1.50
CA THR A 368 4.28 -1.82 2.32
C THR A 368 3.59 -0.79 1.42
N SER A 369 2.29 -0.58 1.60
CA SER A 369 1.48 0.15 0.63
C SER A 369 0.64 1.26 1.26
N HIS A 370 0.45 2.32 0.49
CA HIS A 370 -0.53 3.37 0.69
C HIS A 370 -1.96 2.91 0.34
N ARG A 371 -2.90 3.86 0.41
CA ARG A 371 -4.23 3.73 -0.20
C ARG A 371 -4.49 4.91 -1.16
N SER A 372 -5.56 4.82 -1.96
CA SER A 372 -5.94 5.89 -2.90
C SER A 372 -6.26 7.20 -2.18
N GLY A 373 -6.95 7.14 -1.05
CA GLY A 373 -7.16 8.27 -0.15
C GLY A 373 -6.11 8.30 0.95
N GLU A 374 -5.20 9.24 0.88
CA GLU A 374 -4.10 9.42 1.82
C GLU A 374 -4.15 10.77 2.54
N THR A 375 -3.29 10.93 3.52
CA THR A 375 -3.03 12.17 4.24
C THR A 375 -1.53 12.46 4.24
N GLU A 376 -1.08 13.50 4.94
CA GLU A 376 0.35 13.77 5.12
C GLU A 376 1.03 12.78 6.09
N ASP A 377 0.27 11.86 6.71
CA ASP A 377 0.82 10.84 7.60
C ASP A 377 1.80 9.93 6.83
N ALA A 378 3.01 9.79 7.36
CA ALA A 378 4.10 9.04 6.73
C ALA A 378 4.43 7.72 7.45
N THR A 379 3.56 7.22 8.31
CA THR A 379 3.79 6.03 9.14
C THR A 379 4.20 4.80 8.34
N ILE A 380 3.65 4.62 7.14
CA ILE A 380 4.00 3.46 6.29
C ILE A 380 5.47 3.46 5.84
N ALA A 381 6.10 4.62 5.73
CA ALA A 381 7.54 4.73 5.47
C ALA A 381 8.34 4.14 6.64
N ASP A 382 7.99 4.48 7.87
CA ASP A 382 8.61 3.93 9.07
C ASP A 382 8.37 2.41 9.19
N ILE A 383 7.15 1.93 8.91
CA ILE A 383 6.83 0.49 8.92
C ILE A 383 7.67 -0.27 7.90
N ALA A 384 7.84 0.26 6.69
CA ALA A 384 8.63 -0.40 5.65
C ALA A 384 10.09 -0.61 6.09
N VAL A 385 10.71 0.38 6.73
CA VAL A 385 12.08 0.27 7.24
C VAL A 385 12.12 -0.57 8.51
N ALA A 386 11.18 -0.37 9.43
CA ALA A 386 11.08 -1.13 10.70
C ALA A 386 11.07 -2.63 10.48
N THR A 387 10.42 -3.10 9.43
CA THR A 387 10.24 -4.51 9.13
C THR A 387 11.22 -5.05 8.10
N ASN A 388 12.17 -4.23 7.65
CA ASN A 388 13.05 -4.57 6.53
C ASN A 388 12.27 -5.12 5.32
N SER A 389 11.13 -4.52 5.02
CA SER A 389 10.22 -4.94 3.95
C SER A 389 10.90 -4.96 2.57
N GLY A 390 11.85 -4.05 2.36
CA GLY A 390 12.63 -3.95 1.13
C GLY A 390 11.87 -3.35 -0.05
N GLN A 391 10.57 -3.10 0.08
CA GLN A 391 9.71 -2.51 -0.96
C GLN A 391 8.63 -1.62 -0.35
N ILE A 392 8.25 -0.56 -1.09
CA ILE A 392 7.13 0.31 -0.75
C ILE A 392 6.38 0.72 -2.02
N LYS A 393 5.05 0.63 -1.96
CA LYS A 393 4.14 1.12 -3.00
C LYS A 393 3.38 2.32 -2.43
N THR A 394 3.77 3.54 -2.81
CA THR A 394 3.19 4.76 -2.23
C THR A 394 2.93 5.87 -3.26
N GLY A 395 2.50 5.45 -4.44
CA GLY A 395 2.10 6.35 -5.53
C GLY A 395 3.26 6.86 -6.37
N SER A 396 3.00 7.91 -7.13
CA SER A 396 3.93 8.51 -8.07
C SER A 396 4.76 9.64 -7.45
N LEU A 397 5.42 10.40 -8.30
CA LEU A 397 6.32 11.52 -7.97
C LEU A 397 5.58 12.88 -7.99
N SER A 398 4.30 12.89 -7.64
CA SER A 398 3.48 14.08 -7.52
C SER A 398 2.44 13.90 -6.40
N ARG A 399 1.83 14.98 -5.93
CA ARG A 399 0.92 15.08 -4.79
C ARG A 399 1.64 14.96 -3.44
N SER A 400 1.39 15.93 -2.56
CA SER A 400 2.08 16.07 -1.25
C SER A 400 1.87 14.88 -0.33
N ASP A 401 0.70 14.25 -0.39
CA ASP A 401 0.34 13.05 0.35
C ASP A 401 1.24 11.84 0.02
N ARG A 402 1.73 11.77 -1.23
CA ARG A 402 2.71 10.74 -1.66
C ARG A 402 4.13 11.16 -1.31
N MET A 403 4.48 12.43 -1.59
CA MET A 403 5.81 12.95 -1.27
C MET A 403 6.13 12.91 0.22
N ALA A 404 5.14 13.02 1.09
CA ALA A 404 5.33 12.91 2.54
C ALA A 404 6.03 11.60 2.93
N LYS A 405 5.67 10.47 2.30
CA LYS A 405 6.26 9.15 2.54
C LYS A 405 7.68 9.07 1.99
N TYR A 406 7.89 9.54 0.76
CA TYR A 406 9.23 9.56 0.14
C TYR A 406 10.20 10.47 0.90
N ASN A 407 9.75 11.65 1.32
CA ASN A 407 10.57 12.56 2.11
C ASN A 407 10.90 11.99 3.49
N GLN A 408 10.00 11.23 4.11
CA GLN A 408 10.29 10.53 5.36
C GLN A 408 11.36 9.46 5.16
N LEU A 409 11.33 8.72 4.07
CA LEU A 409 12.36 7.73 3.74
C LEU A 409 13.74 8.39 3.50
N LEU A 410 13.79 9.58 2.91
CA LEU A 410 15.05 10.34 2.79
C LEU A 410 15.63 10.69 4.16
N ARG A 411 14.80 11.11 5.13
CA ARG A 411 15.24 11.40 6.51
C ARG A 411 15.76 10.15 7.21
N ILE A 412 15.05 9.02 7.04
CA ILE A 412 15.47 7.74 7.62
C ILE A 412 16.80 7.29 7.03
N GLU A 413 16.98 7.40 5.70
CA GLU A 413 18.26 7.06 5.07
C GLU A 413 19.42 7.92 5.58
N GLU A 414 19.18 9.22 5.77
CA GLU A 414 20.17 10.14 6.37
C GLU A 414 20.57 9.72 7.80
N GLU A 415 19.58 9.33 8.63
CA GLU A 415 19.84 8.81 9.98
C GLU A 415 20.63 7.51 9.99
N LEU A 416 20.36 6.60 9.06
CA LEU A 416 21.06 5.32 8.93
C LEU A 416 22.48 5.49 8.37
N GLY A 417 22.70 6.50 7.53
CA GLY A 417 24.00 6.78 6.89
C GLY A 417 24.50 5.58 6.10
N ASP A 418 25.79 5.29 6.24
CA ASP A 418 26.47 4.20 5.52
C ASP A 418 25.96 2.78 5.90
N LEU A 419 25.14 2.66 6.94
CA LEU A 419 24.55 1.39 7.35
C LEU A 419 23.29 1.05 6.54
N ALA A 420 22.72 2.00 5.81
CA ALA A 420 21.54 1.78 4.98
C ALA A 420 21.85 0.84 3.82
N VAL A 421 20.99 -0.16 3.63
CA VAL A 421 21.06 -1.10 2.49
C VAL A 421 19.81 -0.90 1.63
N TYR A 422 20.01 -0.65 0.35
CA TYR A 422 18.91 -0.41 -0.57
C TYR A 422 18.33 -1.73 -1.09
N GLY A 423 17.06 -1.98 -0.77
CA GLY A 423 16.35 -3.18 -1.17
C GLY A 423 16.98 -4.46 -0.61
N TYR A 424 16.77 -5.57 -1.31
CA TYR A 424 17.35 -6.87 -0.93
C TYR A 424 18.77 -7.11 -1.45
N LYS A 425 19.48 -6.06 -1.83
CA LYS A 425 20.91 -6.16 -2.18
C LYS A 425 21.70 -6.54 -0.92
N ARG A 426 21.50 -7.77 -0.46
CA ARG A 426 22.30 -8.30 0.63
C ARG A 426 23.75 -8.42 0.17
N ILE A 427 24.61 -7.95 1.05
CA ILE A 427 26.04 -8.18 1.14
C ILE A 427 26.40 -9.49 0.41
N LYS A 428 27.16 -9.35 -0.65
CA LYS A 428 27.83 -10.48 -1.30
C LYS A 428 28.89 -11.05 -0.38
#